data_dfcd4ecee406d62fc089e7205ebc6476
#
_entry.id   dfcd4ecee406d62fc089e7205ebc6476
#
_cell.length_a   1.000
_cell.length_b   1.000
_cell.length_c   1.000
_cell.angle_alpha   90.00
_cell.angle_beta   90.00
_cell.angle_gamma   90.00
#
_symmetry.space_group_name_H-M   'P 1'
#
loop_
_entity.id
_entity.type
_entity.pdbx_description
1 polymer ?
#
loop_
_entity_poly.entity_id
_entity_poly.type
_entity_poly.pdbx_seq_one_letter_code
_entity_poly.pdbx_strand_id
1 'polypeptide(L)'
;MFTRIDIEYQKAKKKYPWFCKTFLTKGETFDNIKMMLGICRKISDNEKPGYSVQATLDEEVYEVYEAWCRNDLDGCLQELAQCGAVIIRAMEFVTKHKKQQEQHLDD
;
A
#
# COMPACT_ATOMS: atom_id res chain seq x y z
N MET A 1 0.97 17.28 0.17
CA MET A 1 0.90 15.81 0.28
C MET A 1 2.03 15.14 -0.50
N PHE A 2 2.13 15.37 -1.78
CA PHE A 2 3.26 14.88 -2.58
C PHE A 2 4.61 15.31 -2.05
N THR A 3 4.70 16.58 -1.57
CA THR A 3 5.94 17.13 -1.04
C THR A 3 6.55 16.24 0.07
N ARG A 4 5.71 15.71 0.97
CA ARG A 4 6.19 14.83 2.04
C ARG A 4 6.78 13.53 1.49
N ILE A 5 6.11 12.91 0.52
CA ILE A 5 6.59 11.69 -0.12
C ILE A 5 7.90 11.96 -0.88
N ASP A 6 7.97 13.08 -1.62
CA ASP A 6 9.17 13.46 -2.35
C ASP A 6 10.36 13.67 -1.42
N ILE A 7 10.14 14.35 -0.29
CA ILE A 7 11.20 14.58 0.71
C ILE A 7 11.72 13.24 1.25
N GLU A 8 10.82 12.34 1.63
CA GLU A 8 11.22 11.03 2.17
C GLU A 8 11.91 10.18 1.10
N TYR A 9 11.46 10.26 -0.15
CA TYR A 9 12.12 9.58 -1.25
C TYR A 9 13.57 10.05 -1.42
N GLN A 10 13.80 11.37 -1.41
CA GLN A 10 15.13 11.93 -1.55
C GLN A 10 16.04 11.55 -0.37
N LYS A 11 15.50 11.57 0.86
CA LYS A 11 16.23 11.12 2.04
C LYS A 11 16.63 9.65 1.94
N ALA A 12 15.71 8.80 1.50
CA ALA A 12 15.97 7.37 1.37
C ALA A 12 17.05 7.09 0.32
N LYS A 13 17.04 7.82 -0.79
CA LYS A 13 18.07 7.67 -1.84
C LYS A 13 19.47 8.02 -1.32
N LYS A 14 19.57 9.03 -0.46
CA LYS A 14 20.86 9.43 0.13
C LYS A 14 21.33 8.44 1.18
N LYS A 15 20.43 7.98 2.04
CA LYS A 15 20.77 7.07 3.14
C LYS A 15 21.02 5.66 2.66
N TYR A 16 20.26 5.22 1.66
CA TYR A 16 20.33 3.85 1.12
C TYR A 16 20.48 3.94 -0.41
N PRO A 17 21.70 4.20 -0.92
CA PRO A 17 21.90 4.36 -2.37
C PRO A 17 21.58 3.10 -3.16
N TRP A 18 21.63 1.94 -2.51
CA TRP A 18 21.14 0.69 -3.09
C TRP A 18 19.78 0.37 -2.50
N PHE A 19 18.80 0.15 -3.37
CA PHE A 19 17.48 -0.26 -2.91
C PHE A 19 17.56 -1.74 -2.49
N CYS A 20 16.64 -2.58 -2.93
CA CYS A 20 16.57 -3.98 -2.55
C CYS A 20 17.15 -4.87 -3.66
N LYS A 21 17.73 -6.01 -3.31
CA LYS A 21 18.29 -6.94 -4.29
C LYS A 21 17.22 -7.83 -4.91
N THR A 22 16.15 -8.10 -4.18
CA THR A 22 15.07 -8.97 -4.64
C THR A 22 13.74 -8.27 -4.39
N PHE A 23 12.73 -8.60 -5.21
CA PHE A 23 11.41 -8.03 -5.04
C PHE A 23 10.64 -8.76 -3.93
N LEU A 24 10.68 -10.09 -3.95
CA LEU A 24 10.01 -10.92 -2.94
C LEU A 24 11.00 -11.50 -1.95
N THR A 25 10.52 -11.78 -0.75
CA THR A 25 11.30 -12.43 0.30
C THR A 25 11.67 -13.85 -0.16
N LYS A 26 12.87 -14.28 0.22
CA LYS A 26 13.32 -15.64 -0.04
C LYS A 26 12.36 -16.64 0.59
N GLY A 27 11.91 -17.61 -0.19
CA GLY A 27 10.95 -18.61 0.27
C GLY A 27 9.50 -18.25 0.02
N GLU A 28 9.20 -17.01 -0.41
CA GLU A 28 7.84 -16.64 -0.81
C GLU A 28 7.45 -17.42 -2.06
N THR A 29 6.18 -17.84 -2.12
CA THR A 29 5.65 -18.62 -3.24
C THR A 29 4.43 -17.96 -3.85
N PHE A 30 4.22 -18.23 -5.14
CA PHE A 30 3.02 -17.76 -5.85
C PHE A 30 1.74 -18.29 -5.21
N ASP A 31 1.76 -19.55 -4.77
CA ASP A 31 0.59 -20.14 -4.11
C ASP A 31 0.24 -19.45 -2.82
N ASN A 32 1.25 -19.09 -1.99
CA ASN A 32 1.02 -18.35 -0.76
C ASN A 32 0.45 -16.95 -1.05
N ILE A 33 0.99 -16.28 -2.06
CA ILE A 33 0.50 -14.95 -2.47
C ILE A 33 -0.95 -15.02 -2.90
N LYS A 34 -1.32 -16.01 -3.72
CA LYS A 34 -2.71 -16.18 -4.16
C LYS A 34 -3.65 -16.46 -2.99
N MET A 35 -3.20 -17.27 -2.04
CA MET A 35 -3.97 -17.57 -0.83
C MET A 35 -4.21 -16.30 -0.01
N MET A 36 -3.17 -15.52 0.22
CA MET A 36 -3.25 -14.27 0.98
C MET A 36 -4.14 -13.24 0.28
N LEU A 37 -4.04 -13.13 -1.03
CA LEU A 37 -4.90 -12.25 -1.81
C LEU A 37 -6.37 -12.66 -1.69
N GLY A 38 -6.65 -13.96 -1.72
CA GLY A 38 -7.99 -14.49 -1.51
C GLY A 38 -8.55 -14.10 -0.14
N ILE A 39 -7.72 -14.17 0.90
CA ILE A 39 -8.10 -13.75 2.26
C ILE A 39 -8.41 -12.25 2.29
N CYS A 40 -7.56 -11.42 1.67
CA CYS A 40 -7.76 -9.97 1.60
C CYS A 40 -9.08 -9.62 0.91
N ARG A 41 -9.40 -10.31 -0.19
CA ARG A 41 -10.65 -10.10 -0.93
C ARG A 41 -11.87 -10.48 -0.09
N LYS A 42 -11.78 -11.55 0.68
CA LYS A 42 -12.86 -11.95 1.61
C LYS A 42 -13.09 -10.89 2.68
N ILE A 43 -12.01 -10.35 3.25
CA ILE A 43 -12.10 -9.29 4.25
C ILE A 43 -12.79 -8.06 3.65
N SER A 44 -12.38 -7.65 2.45
CA SER A 44 -13.00 -6.52 1.74
C SER A 44 -14.48 -6.76 1.47
N ASP A 45 -14.83 -7.97 1.03
CA ASP A 45 -16.23 -8.31 0.75
C ASP A 45 -17.09 -8.23 2.01
N ASN A 46 -16.54 -8.59 3.15
CA ASN A 46 -17.27 -8.52 4.43
C ASN A 46 -17.41 -7.10 4.95
N GLU A 47 -16.63 -6.15 4.46
CA GLU A 47 -16.69 -4.74 4.88
C GLU A 47 -17.68 -3.91 4.07
N LYS A 48 -18.24 -4.46 3.00
CA LYS A 48 -19.17 -3.68 2.15
C LYS A 48 -20.36 -3.18 2.95
N PRO A 49 -20.86 -1.94 2.67
CA PRO A 49 -20.45 -1.03 1.60
C PRO A 49 -19.25 -0.12 1.94
N GLY A 50 -18.72 -0.14 3.14
CA GLY A 50 -17.60 0.73 3.54
C GLY A 50 -16.33 -0.06 3.75
N TYR A 51 -15.24 0.32 3.08
CA TYR A 51 -13.96 -0.36 3.18
C TYR A 51 -13.03 0.35 4.17
N SER A 52 -12.21 -0.42 4.89
CA SER A 52 -11.16 0.15 5.72
C SER A 52 -9.93 0.49 4.86
N VAL A 53 -9.10 1.41 5.35
CA VAL A 53 -7.80 1.69 4.74
C VAL A 53 -6.94 0.43 4.72
N GLN A 54 -6.94 -0.31 5.85
CA GLN A 54 -6.14 -1.52 5.97
C GLN A 54 -6.50 -2.56 4.91
N ALA A 55 -7.78 -2.89 4.77
CA ALA A 55 -8.21 -3.90 3.80
C ALA A 55 -7.90 -3.45 2.36
N THR A 56 -8.13 -2.18 2.05
CA THR A 56 -7.86 -1.63 0.73
C THR A 56 -6.37 -1.71 0.39
N LEU A 57 -5.51 -1.29 1.31
CA LEU A 57 -4.07 -1.28 1.08
C LEU A 57 -3.51 -2.70 1.00
N ASP A 58 -3.94 -3.60 1.91
CA ASP A 58 -3.46 -4.98 1.92
C ASP A 58 -3.78 -5.69 0.60
N GLU A 59 -4.99 -5.51 0.07
CA GLU A 59 -5.38 -6.11 -1.20
C GLU A 59 -4.50 -5.60 -2.34
N GLU A 60 -4.28 -4.29 -2.41
CA GLU A 60 -3.43 -3.69 -3.46
C GLU A 60 -2.00 -4.19 -3.39
N VAL A 61 -1.44 -4.34 -2.18
CA VAL A 61 -0.07 -4.84 -1.99
C VAL A 61 0.06 -6.27 -2.53
N TYR A 62 -0.89 -7.15 -2.20
CA TYR A 62 -0.82 -8.53 -2.69
C TYR A 62 -1.09 -8.63 -4.20
N GLU A 63 -1.84 -7.72 -4.79
CA GLU A 63 -1.99 -7.64 -6.24
C GLU A 63 -0.67 -7.28 -6.93
N VAL A 64 0.16 -6.43 -6.30
CA VAL A 64 1.52 -6.16 -6.78
C VAL A 64 2.36 -7.43 -6.81
N TYR A 65 2.34 -8.19 -5.71
CA TYR A 65 3.11 -9.43 -5.61
C TYR A 65 2.65 -10.47 -6.63
N GLU A 66 1.34 -10.58 -6.84
CA GLU A 66 0.80 -11.50 -7.84
C GLU A 66 1.27 -11.13 -9.25
N ALA A 67 1.20 -9.85 -9.62
CA ALA A 67 1.66 -9.40 -10.94
C ALA A 67 3.15 -9.69 -11.13
N TRP A 68 3.96 -9.48 -10.09
CA TRP A 68 5.38 -9.83 -10.12
C TRP A 68 5.59 -11.32 -10.39
N CYS A 69 4.87 -12.19 -9.70
CA CYS A 69 4.96 -13.64 -9.88
C CYS A 69 4.56 -14.08 -11.28
N ARG A 70 3.61 -13.38 -11.91
CA ARG A 70 3.19 -13.66 -13.29
C ARG A 70 4.15 -13.12 -14.34
N ASN A 71 5.21 -12.44 -13.89
CA ASN A 71 6.14 -11.71 -14.77
C ASN A 71 5.41 -10.66 -15.63
N ASP A 72 4.31 -10.13 -15.11
CA ASP A 72 3.57 -9.04 -15.72
C ASP A 72 4.14 -7.72 -15.18
N LEU A 73 5.23 -7.27 -15.77
CA LEU A 73 5.96 -6.11 -15.26
C LEU A 73 5.18 -4.81 -15.42
N ASP A 74 4.48 -4.64 -16.54
CA ASP A 74 3.61 -3.46 -16.74
C ASP A 74 2.45 -3.46 -15.76
N GLY A 75 1.81 -4.62 -15.54
CA GLY A 75 0.77 -4.77 -14.53
C GLY A 75 1.29 -4.50 -13.14
N CYS A 76 2.51 -4.97 -12.83
CA CYS A 76 3.14 -4.70 -11.55
C CYS A 76 3.35 -3.21 -11.30
N LEU A 77 3.83 -2.47 -12.31
CA LEU A 77 3.97 -1.01 -12.23
C LEU A 77 2.62 -0.33 -12.03
N GLN A 78 1.57 -0.80 -12.71
CA GLN A 78 0.22 -0.29 -12.57
C GLN A 78 -0.29 -0.49 -11.14
N GLU A 79 -0.11 -1.69 -10.59
CA GLU A 79 -0.54 -2.01 -9.23
C GLU A 79 0.25 -1.21 -8.18
N LEU A 80 1.55 -0.98 -8.42
CA LEU A 80 2.36 -0.12 -7.54
C LEU A 80 1.85 1.32 -7.56
N ALA A 81 1.46 1.83 -8.73
CA ALA A 81 0.86 3.17 -8.83
C ALA A 81 -0.46 3.25 -8.07
N GLN A 82 -1.28 2.19 -8.12
CA GLN A 82 -2.52 2.12 -7.35
C GLN A 82 -2.25 2.09 -5.85
N CYS A 83 -1.23 1.35 -5.40
CA CYS A 83 -0.78 1.38 -4.00
C CYS A 83 -0.40 2.80 -3.58
N GLY A 84 0.33 3.51 -4.43
CA GLY A 84 0.72 4.90 -4.17
C GLY A 84 -0.50 5.81 -4.00
N ALA A 85 -1.51 5.64 -4.83
CA ALA A 85 -2.76 6.39 -4.73
C ALA A 85 -3.48 6.11 -3.41
N VAL A 86 -3.53 4.85 -2.99
CA VAL A 86 -4.15 4.46 -1.72
C VAL A 86 -3.37 5.07 -0.55
N ILE A 87 -2.05 5.07 -0.62
CA ILE A 87 -1.20 5.67 0.43
C ILE A 87 -1.48 7.16 0.57
N ILE A 88 -1.58 7.89 -0.54
CA ILE A 88 -1.90 9.32 -0.52
C ILE A 88 -3.27 9.55 0.12
N ARG A 89 -4.27 8.76 -0.24
CA ARG A 89 -5.61 8.86 0.35
C ARG A 89 -5.61 8.50 1.84
N ALA A 90 -4.78 7.53 2.25
CA ALA A 90 -4.61 7.20 3.66
C ALA A 90 -4.00 8.36 4.44
N MET A 91 -3.03 9.08 3.86
CA MET A 91 -2.44 10.27 4.47
C MET A 91 -3.49 11.37 4.64
N GLU A 92 -4.36 11.57 3.65
CA GLU A 92 -5.48 12.51 3.75
C GLU A 92 -6.43 12.12 4.88
N PHE A 93 -6.74 10.85 4.99
CA PHE A 93 -7.60 10.31 6.06
C PHE A 93 -7.01 10.62 7.44
N VAL A 94 -5.73 10.32 7.63
CA VAL A 94 -5.03 10.57 8.90
C VAL A 94 -4.98 12.07 9.20
N THR A 95 -4.72 12.90 8.20
CA THR A 95 -4.66 14.35 8.36
C THR A 95 -6.01 14.91 8.82
N LYS A 96 -7.10 14.43 8.21
CA LYS A 96 -8.46 14.84 8.59
C LYS A 96 -8.78 14.41 10.03
N HIS A 97 -8.43 13.18 10.38
CA HIS A 97 -8.63 12.65 11.72
C HIS A 97 -7.89 13.47 12.78
N LYS A 98 -6.64 13.81 12.49
CA LYS A 98 -5.82 14.66 13.37
C LYS A 98 -6.47 16.01 13.60
N LYS A 99 -6.95 16.66 12.53
CA LYS A 99 -7.65 17.96 12.64
C LYS A 99 -8.91 17.86 13.49
N GLN A 100 -9.67 16.79 13.35
CA GLN A 100 -10.87 16.56 14.16
C GLN A 100 -10.54 16.41 15.64
N GLN A 101 -9.46 15.70 15.96
CA GLN A 101 -9.00 15.57 17.35
C GLN A 101 -8.52 16.90 17.94
N GLU A 102 -7.80 17.70 17.16
CA GLU A 102 -7.34 19.01 17.59
C GLU A 102 -8.52 19.94 17.88
N GLN A 103 -9.58 19.88 17.07
CA GLN A 103 -10.81 20.64 17.31
C GLN A 103 -11.51 20.22 18.61
N HIS A 104 -11.51 18.94 18.92
CA HIS A 104 -12.10 18.42 20.16
C HIS A 104 -11.32 18.90 21.39
N LEU A 105 -10.01 19.03 21.30
CA LEU A 105 -9.18 19.51 22.41
C LEU A 105 -9.41 21.00 22.70
N ASP A 106 -9.80 21.78 21.70
CA ASP A 106 -10.08 23.21 21.84
C ASP A 106 -11.48 23.49 22.44
N ASP A 107 -12.34 22.50 22.44
CA ASP A 107 -13.67 22.61 23.03
C ASP A 107 -13.61 22.34 24.53
#